data_dfe647defacff37f838524edcadbdb5a
#
_entry.id   dfe647defacff37f838524edcadbdb5a
#
_cell.length_a   1.000
_cell.length_b   1.000
_cell.length_c   1.000
_cell.angle_alpha   90.00
_cell.angle_beta   90.00
_cell.angle_gamma   90.00
#
_symmetry.space_group_name_H-M   'P 1'
#
loop_
_entity.id
_entity.type
_entity.pdbx_description
1 polymer ?
#
loop_
_entity_poly.entity_id
_entity_poly.type
_entity_poly.pdbx_seq_one_letter_code
_entity_poly.pdbx_strand_id
1 'polypeptide(L)'
;MIYTKLKEWLPHDLYIEYVDIIKASPKTEHTEKHHILPRSLFPEFVNEPGNLVELDVMKHLMAHRTLAKTNDPKMILAFFMMFTYEHKRYSTLSEQEQQFILEEKTKAREAMRVVKKEQMKGKYNGEKNPFYGKQHTDEFKKMIGSVHKGKKLSPEHLANLVAAHKGKKREKVKCPHCGIMCAANTAKRWHFDNCKSGQVQQGD
;
A
#
# COMPACT_ATOMS: atom_id res chain seq x y z
N MET A 1 -2.32 24.84 -26.66
CA MET A 1 -1.53 23.60 -26.63
C MET A 1 -1.74 22.85 -25.29
N ILE A 2 -1.49 23.47 -24.12
CA ILE A 2 -1.65 22.83 -22.78
C ILE A 2 -3.04 22.23 -22.57
N TYR A 3 -4.12 23.04 -22.69
CA TYR A 3 -5.49 22.58 -22.48
C TYR A 3 -5.96 21.55 -23.52
N THR A 4 -5.45 21.60 -24.75
CA THR A 4 -5.71 20.58 -25.76
C THR A 4 -5.14 19.24 -25.30
N LYS A 5 -3.87 19.23 -24.88
CA LYS A 5 -3.21 18.02 -24.37
C LYS A 5 -3.87 17.48 -23.10
N LEU A 6 -4.28 18.37 -22.20
CA LEU A 6 -5.01 18.02 -20.99
C LEU A 6 -6.35 17.33 -21.31
N LYS A 7 -7.11 17.86 -22.30
CA LYS A 7 -8.39 17.31 -22.75
C LYS A 7 -8.24 15.95 -23.43
N GLU A 8 -7.11 15.72 -24.13
CA GLU A 8 -6.80 14.43 -24.73
C GLU A 8 -6.48 13.36 -23.67
N TRP A 9 -5.87 13.78 -22.56
CA TRP A 9 -5.42 12.86 -21.52
C TRP A 9 -6.50 12.54 -20.48
N LEU A 10 -7.26 13.54 -20.02
CA LEU A 10 -8.24 13.33 -18.94
C LEU A 10 -9.59 12.85 -19.51
N PRO A 11 -10.28 11.92 -18.82
CA PRO A 11 -11.71 11.69 -19.05
C PRO A 11 -12.50 13.00 -18.95
N HIS A 12 -13.55 13.12 -19.74
CA HIS A 12 -14.30 14.37 -19.90
C HIS A 12 -14.75 14.99 -18.58
N ASP A 13 -15.32 14.18 -17.68
CA ASP A 13 -15.81 14.66 -16.39
C ASP A 13 -14.68 15.17 -15.50
N LEU A 14 -13.54 14.45 -15.48
CA LEU A 14 -12.34 14.87 -14.73
C LEU A 14 -11.71 16.11 -15.35
N TYR A 15 -11.74 16.25 -16.66
CA TYR A 15 -11.27 17.46 -17.34
C TYR A 15 -12.06 18.70 -16.90
N ILE A 16 -13.39 18.63 -16.87
CA ILE A 16 -14.23 19.75 -16.43
C ILE A 16 -13.93 20.08 -14.97
N GLU A 17 -14.03 19.08 -14.06
CA GLU A 17 -13.75 19.27 -12.63
C GLU A 17 -12.37 19.90 -12.40
N TYR A 18 -11.36 19.41 -13.10
CA TYR A 18 -10.00 19.89 -12.95
C TYR A 18 -9.80 21.32 -13.48
N VAL A 19 -10.35 21.62 -14.64
CA VAL A 19 -10.26 22.97 -15.26
C VAL A 19 -10.96 24.02 -14.40
N ASP A 20 -12.09 23.70 -13.79
CA ASP A 20 -12.81 24.60 -12.88
C ASP A 20 -11.95 24.92 -11.65
N ILE A 21 -11.25 23.92 -11.10
CA ILE A 21 -10.34 24.13 -9.96
C ILE A 21 -9.18 25.05 -10.34
N ILE A 22 -8.48 24.79 -11.44
CA ILE A 22 -7.26 25.53 -11.81
C ILE A 22 -7.53 26.93 -12.37
N LYS A 23 -8.74 27.21 -12.85
CA LYS A 23 -9.15 28.54 -13.32
C LYS A 23 -9.76 29.41 -12.23
N ALA A 24 -10.16 28.82 -11.10
CA ALA A 24 -10.74 29.59 -10.02
C ALA A 24 -9.69 30.47 -9.33
N SER A 25 -10.00 31.76 -9.13
CA SER A 25 -9.11 32.69 -8.43
C SER A 25 -8.76 32.18 -7.02
N PRO A 26 -7.51 32.32 -6.56
CA PRO A 26 -7.12 31.99 -5.20
C PRO A 26 -7.97 32.73 -4.17
N LYS A 27 -8.35 32.06 -3.08
CA LYS A 27 -9.12 32.67 -1.97
C LYS A 27 -8.21 33.33 -0.92
N THR A 28 -6.92 33.06 -0.97
CA THR A 28 -5.93 33.54 0.00
C THR A 28 -4.74 34.16 -0.71
N GLU A 29 -3.99 35.05 -0.04
CA GLU A 29 -2.74 35.61 -0.55
C GLU A 29 -1.61 34.58 -0.64
N HIS A 30 -1.69 33.54 0.18
CA HIS A 30 -0.71 32.44 0.15
C HIS A 30 -1.07 31.45 -0.94
N THR A 31 -0.27 31.46 -2.02
CA THR A 31 -0.46 30.57 -3.18
C THR A 31 0.71 29.62 -3.37
N GLU A 32 0.45 28.52 -4.05
CA GLU A 32 1.42 27.50 -4.43
C GLU A 32 1.37 27.27 -5.93
N LYS A 33 2.55 27.09 -6.54
CA LYS A 33 2.66 26.82 -7.99
C LYS A 33 2.26 25.38 -8.29
N HIS A 34 1.34 25.22 -9.24
CA HIS A 34 0.85 23.93 -9.71
C HIS A 34 1.06 23.78 -11.21
N HIS A 35 1.54 22.61 -11.67
CA HIS A 35 1.66 22.31 -13.09
C HIS A 35 0.34 21.76 -13.62
N ILE A 36 -0.26 22.42 -14.60
CA ILE A 36 -1.51 22.02 -15.24
C ILE A 36 -1.37 20.63 -15.86
N LEU A 37 -0.30 20.42 -16.65
CA LEU A 37 0.13 19.08 -17.08
C LEU A 37 1.20 18.56 -16.13
N PRO A 38 0.95 17.44 -15.43
CA PRO A 38 1.88 16.92 -14.43
C PRO A 38 3.27 16.60 -14.98
N ARG A 39 4.31 17.12 -14.34
CA ARG A 39 5.72 16.93 -14.75
C ARG A 39 6.13 15.46 -14.96
N SER A 40 5.57 14.58 -14.16
CA SER A 40 5.90 13.15 -14.20
C SER A 40 5.34 12.42 -15.41
N LEU A 41 4.31 12.98 -16.06
CA LEU A 41 3.67 12.43 -17.25
C LEU A 41 4.02 13.21 -18.51
N PHE A 42 4.26 14.52 -18.39
CA PHE A 42 4.49 15.45 -19.49
C PHE A 42 5.77 16.26 -19.24
N PRO A 43 6.94 15.61 -19.18
CA PRO A 43 8.22 16.27 -18.89
C PRO A 43 8.57 17.36 -19.91
N GLU A 44 8.10 17.23 -21.14
CA GLU A 44 8.32 18.20 -22.23
C GLU A 44 7.65 19.56 -21.99
N PHE A 45 6.61 19.62 -21.14
CA PHE A 45 5.89 20.86 -20.81
C PHE A 45 6.33 21.50 -19.48
N VAL A 46 7.34 20.96 -18.81
CA VAL A 46 7.72 21.41 -17.46
C VAL A 46 8.13 22.86 -17.39
N ASN A 47 8.79 23.37 -18.45
CA ASN A 47 9.28 24.73 -18.55
C ASN A 47 8.35 25.67 -19.36
N GLU A 48 7.20 25.17 -19.81
CA GLU A 48 6.23 26.00 -20.54
C GLU A 48 5.53 26.98 -19.59
N PRO A 49 5.65 28.31 -19.80
CA PRO A 49 5.07 29.30 -18.89
C PRO A 49 3.56 29.12 -18.69
N GLY A 50 2.83 28.71 -19.74
CA GLY A 50 1.40 28.45 -19.69
C GLY A 50 1.03 27.16 -18.94
N ASN A 51 2.00 26.35 -18.51
CA ASN A 51 1.78 25.13 -17.74
C ASN A 51 1.81 25.34 -16.21
N LEU A 52 1.96 26.58 -15.77
CA LEU A 52 1.98 26.92 -14.35
C LEU A 52 0.76 27.77 -13.99
N VAL A 53 0.14 27.45 -12.86
CA VAL A 53 -0.93 28.23 -12.25
C VAL A 53 -0.67 28.35 -10.74
N GLU A 54 -1.07 29.48 -10.17
CA GLU A 54 -1.01 29.70 -8.72
C GLU A 54 -2.36 29.37 -8.09
N LEU A 55 -2.35 28.49 -7.12
CA LEU A 55 -3.54 28.00 -6.42
C LEU A 55 -3.37 28.23 -4.90
N ASP A 56 -4.47 28.54 -4.22
CA ASP A 56 -4.46 28.40 -2.76
C ASP A 56 -4.29 26.93 -2.35
N VAL A 57 -3.91 26.72 -1.10
CA VAL A 57 -3.58 25.39 -0.56
C VAL A 57 -4.68 24.36 -0.78
N MET A 58 -5.96 24.77 -0.59
CA MET A 58 -7.10 23.86 -0.76
C MET A 58 -7.33 23.50 -2.22
N LYS A 59 -7.26 24.47 -3.13
CA LYS A 59 -7.38 24.20 -4.56
C LYS A 59 -6.24 23.34 -5.09
N HIS A 60 -5.01 23.57 -4.61
CA HIS A 60 -3.87 22.74 -4.96
C HIS A 60 -4.09 21.27 -4.52
N LEU A 61 -4.58 21.06 -3.30
CA LEU A 61 -4.97 19.72 -2.83
C LEU A 61 -6.07 19.10 -3.71
N MET A 62 -7.12 19.88 -4.03
CA MET A 62 -8.23 19.43 -4.88
C MET A 62 -7.78 19.10 -6.30
N ALA A 63 -6.87 19.89 -6.88
CA ALA A 63 -6.29 19.59 -8.19
C ALA A 63 -5.57 18.24 -8.19
N HIS A 64 -4.70 17.97 -7.22
CA HIS A 64 -4.03 16.67 -7.09
C HIS A 64 -5.00 15.52 -6.80
N ARG A 65 -6.05 15.77 -6.00
CA ARG A 65 -7.11 14.80 -5.74
C ARG A 65 -7.85 14.40 -7.02
N THR A 66 -8.21 15.38 -7.85
CA THR A 66 -8.91 15.13 -9.13
C THR A 66 -8.01 14.33 -10.08
N LEU A 67 -6.73 14.70 -10.20
CA LEU A 67 -5.77 13.94 -11.01
C LEU A 67 -5.57 12.50 -10.50
N ALA A 68 -5.62 12.26 -9.20
CA ALA A 68 -5.51 10.92 -8.64
C ALA A 68 -6.69 9.99 -9.01
N LYS A 69 -7.86 10.54 -9.36
CA LYS A 69 -9.02 9.76 -9.85
C LYS A 69 -8.76 9.08 -11.20
N THR A 70 -7.70 9.47 -11.93
CA THR A 70 -7.25 8.75 -13.14
C THR A 70 -6.73 7.35 -12.83
N ASN A 71 -6.49 7.02 -11.56
CA ASN A 71 -5.82 5.80 -11.10
C ASN A 71 -4.37 5.62 -11.60
N ASP A 72 -3.77 6.66 -12.18
CA ASP A 72 -2.35 6.62 -12.53
C ASP A 72 -1.50 6.59 -11.23
N PRO A 73 -0.56 5.64 -11.09
CA PRO A 73 0.28 5.52 -9.89
C PRO A 73 1.08 6.77 -9.53
N LYS A 74 1.52 7.55 -10.55
CA LYS A 74 2.25 8.79 -10.33
C LYS A 74 1.33 9.90 -9.81
N MET A 75 0.07 9.93 -10.26
CA MET A 75 -0.92 10.90 -9.78
C MET A 75 -1.38 10.57 -8.36
N ILE A 76 -1.58 9.29 -8.05
CA ILE A 76 -1.86 8.82 -6.68
C ILE A 76 -0.70 9.19 -5.75
N LEU A 77 0.55 8.99 -6.19
CA LEU A 77 1.74 9.38 -5.42
C LEU A 77 1.78 10.90 -5.20
N ALA A 78 1.56 11.69 -6.26
CA ALA A 78 1.55 13.16 -6.17
C ALA A 78 0.50 13.64 -5.16
N PHE A 79 -0.71 13.10 -5.19
CA PHE A 79 -1.75 13.39 -4.20
C PHE A 79 -1.34 12.98 -2.79
N PHE A 80 -0.77 11.79 -2.60
CA PHE A 80 -0.28 11.35 -1.30
C PHE A 80 0.82 12.26 -0.74
N MET A 81 1.71 12.78 -1.60
CA MET A 81 2.79 13.69 -1.20
C MET A 81 2.29 15.06 -0.70
N MET A 82 1.04 15.45 -1.02
CA MET A 82 0.43 16.67 -0.49
C MET A 82 0.35 16.68 1.05
N PHE A 83 0.35 15.51 1.68
CA PHE A 83 0.25 15.35 3.14
C PHE A 83 1.61 15.23 3.86
N THR A 84 2.74 15.38 3.16
CA THR A 84 4.07 15.15 3.74
C THR A 84 4.48 16.23 4.75
N TYR A 85 4.04 17.48 4.54
CA TYR A 85 4.38 18.64 5.39
C TYR A 85 3.12 19.32 5.93
N GLU A 86 2.13 18.55 6.34
CA GLU A 86 0.79 19.02 6.69
C GLU A 86 0.75 20.07 7.81
N HIS A 87 1.58 19.94 8.87
CA HIS A 87 1.54 20.86 10.01
C HIS A 87 1.82 22.32 9.65
N LYS A 88 2.74 22.57 8.71
CA LYS A 88 3.04 23.93 8.25
C LYS A 88 2.05 24.42 7.19
N ARG A 89 1.55 23.50 6.38
CA ARG A 89 0.77 23.82 5.19
C ARG A 89 -0.69 24.10 5.52
N TYR A 90 -1.25 23.37 6.47
CA TYR A 90 -2.67 23.38 6.78
C TYR A 90 -3.03 24.02 8.13
N SER A 91 -2.05 24.56 8.86
CA SER A 91 -2.26 25.12 10.20
C SER A 91 -3.15 26.37 10.25
N THR A 92 -3.27 27.08 9.11
CA THR A 92 -4.07 28.31 9.01
C THR A 92 -5.50 28.08 8.51
N LEU A 93 -5.84 26.82 8.18
CA LEU A 93 -7.16 26.47 7.67
C LEU A 93 -8.18 26.33 8.83
N SER A 94 -9.46 26.48 8.49
CA SER A 94 -10.56 26.23 9.43
C SER A 94 -10.60 24.78 9.90
N GLU A 95 -11.24 24.52 11.04
CA GLU A 95 -11.41 23.16 11.58
C GLU A 95 -12.11 22.22 10.58
N GLN A 96 -13.10 22.73 9.83
CA GLN A 96 -13.81 21.94 8.82
C GLN A 96 -12.88 21.53 7.66
N GLU A 97 -12.03 22.46 7.21
CA GLU A 97 -11.04 22.16 6.17
C GLU A 97 -9.97 21.19 6.67
N GLN A 98 -9.52 21.32 7.91
CA GLN A 98 -8.58 20.37 8.53
C GLN A 98 -9.18 18.96 8.65
N GLN A 99 -10.47 18.85 9.03
CA GLN A 99 -11.17 17.56 9.06
C GLN A 99 -11.27 16.93 7.67
N PHE A 100 -11.62 17.72 6.66
CA PHE A 100 -11.63 17.27 5.27
C PHE A 100 -10.25 16.75 4.83
N ILE A 101 -9.17 17.45 5.17
CA ILE A 101 -7.79 17.03 4.86
C ILE A 101 -7.46 15.69 5.52
N LEU A 102 -7.88 15.46 6.75
CA LEU A 102 -7.65 14.20 7.47
C LEU A 102 -8.35 13.01 6.77
N GLU A 103 -9.55 13.23 6.27
CA GLU A 103 -10.30 12.22 5.50
C GLU A 103 -9.61 11.92 4.16
N GLU A 104 -9.21 12.96 3.42
CA GLU A 104 -8.52 12.81 2.13
C GLU A 104 -7.14 12.17 2.30
N LYS A 105 -6.42 12.45 3.38
CA LYS A 105 -5.17 11.78 3.75
C LYS A 105 -5.37 10.27 3.94
N THR A 106 -6.48 9.88 4.57
CA THR A 106 -6.80 8.46 4.77
C THR A 106 -7.06 7.77 3.44
N LYS A 107 -7.83 8.39 2.54
CA LYS A 107 -8.09 7.89 1.18
C LYS A 107 -6.80 7.78 0.35
N ALA A 108 -5.94 8.81 0.40
CA ALA A 108 -4.65 8.81 -0.30
C ALA A 108 -3.72 7.69 0.19
N ARG A 109 -3.67 7.42 1.51
CA ARG A 109 -2.90 6.31 2.08
C ARG A 109 -3.41 4.96 1.59
N GLU A 110 -4.72 4.78 1.51
CA GLU A 110 -5.31 3.53 1.05
C GLU A 110 -5.02 3.30 -0.44
N ALA A 111 -5.19 4.31 -1.28
CA ALA A 111 -4.83 4.25 -2.69
C ALA A 111 -3.34 3.90 -2.89
N MET A 112 -2.43 4.53 -2.13
CA MET A 112 -1.00 4.21 -2.17
C MET A 112 -0.67 2.78 -1.71
N ARG A 113 -1.43 2.21 -0.76
CA ARG A 113 -1.25 0.80 -0.37
C ARG A 113 -1.53 -0.14 -1.52
N VAL A 114 -2.59 0.13 -2.29
CA VAL A 114 -2.95 -0.67 -3.48
C VAL A 114 -1.84 -0.57 -4.53
N VAL A 115 -1.40 0.64 -4.87
CA VAL A 115 -0.30 0.86 -5.83
C VAL A 115 0.97 0.13 -5.40
N LYS A 116 1.39 0.30 -4.14
CA LYS A 116 2.59 -0.36 -3.61
C LYS A 116 2.47 -1.88 -3.63
N LYS A 117 1.30 -2.42 -3.28
CA LYS A 117 1.03 -3.87 -3.31
C LYS A 117 1.25 -4.45 -4.72
N GLU A 118 0.70 -3.79 -5.75
CA GLU A 118 0.88 -4.24 -7.13
C GLU A 118 2.34 -4.10 -7.61
N GLN A 119 3.00 -2.98 -7.31
CA GLN A 119 4.40 -2.76 -7.66
C GLN A 119 5.35 -3.76 -6.98
N MET A 120 5.00 -4.24 -5.78
CA MET A 120 5.81 -5.19 -5.01
C MET A 120 5.47 -6.65 -5.32
N LYS A 121 4.39 -6.90 -6.04
CA LYS A 121 3.93 -8.25 -6.39
C LYS A 121 5.00 -9.00 -7.17
N GLY A 122 5.45 -10.10 -6.61
CA GLY A 122 6.49 -10.94 -7.20
C GLY A 122 7.92 -10.39 -7.20
N LYS A 123 8.12 -9.12 -6.78
CA LYS A 123 9.44 -8.47 -6.79
C LYS A 123 10.47 -9.15 -5.88
N TYR A 124 10.00 -9.72 -4.76
CA TYR A 124 10.85 -10.37 -3.76
C TYR A 124 10.49 -11.85 -3.54
N ASN A 125 9.98 -12.52 -4.57
CA ASN A 125 9.64 -13.95 -4.47
C ASN A 125 10.85 -14.82 -4.82
N GLY A 126 11.09 -15.85 -4.02
CA GLY A 126 12.17 -16.81 -4.25
C GLY A 126 13.53 -16.13 -4.38
N GLU A 127 14.29 -16.46 -5.40
CA GLU A 127 15.65 -15.95 -5.67
C GLU A 127 15.73 -14.43 -5.84
N LYS A 128 14.63 -13.76 -6.19
CA LYS A 128 14.56 -12.29 -6.28
C LYS A 128 14.58 -11.63 -4.90
N ASN A 129 14.37 -12.38 -3.82
CA ASN A 129 14.48 -11.86 -2.46
C ASN A 129 15.97 -11.74 -2.07
N PRO A 130 16.47 -10.55 -1.69
CA PRO A 130 17.87 -10.38 -1.25
C PRO A 130 18.29 -11.28 -0.08
N PHE A 131 17.32 -11.81 0.67
CA PHE A 131 17.52 -12.73 1.79
C PHE A 131 17.23 -14.20 1.44
N TYR A 132 16.91 -14.50 0.17
CA TYR A 132 16.69 -15.88 -0.26
C TYR A 132 17.93 -16.74 0.00
N GLY A 133 17.74 -17.88 0.63
CA GLY A 133 18.83 -18.79 1.00
C GLY A 133 19.73 -18.32 2.16
N LYS A 134 19.58 -17.07 2.64
CA LYS A 134 20.34 -16.56 3.77
C LYS A 134 19.63 -16.90 5.09
N GLN A 135 20.42 -17.27 6.08
CA GLN A 135 19.95 -17.47 7.46
C GLN A 135 20.51 -16.38 8.36
N HIS A 136 19.74 -15.99 9.36
CA HIS A 136 20.24 -15.13 10.42
C HIS A 136 21.36 -15.86 11.21
N THR A 137 22.35 -15.12 11.68
CA THR A 137 23.38 -15.65 12.57
C THR A 137 22.76 -16.19 13.86
N ASP A 138 23.45 -17.10 14.53
CA ASP A 138 22.93 -17.71 15.74
C ASP A 138 22.84 -16.69 16.89
N GLU A 139 23.75 -15.69 16.95
CA GLU A 139 23.68 -14.56 17.87
C GLU A 139 22.39 -13.75 17.63
N PHE A 140 22.06 -13.46 16.38
CA PHE A 140 20.83 -12.72 16.02
C PHE A 140 19.57 -13.51 16.38
N LYS A 141 19.57 -14.84 16.12
CA LYS A 141 18.45 -15.71 16.51
C LYS A 141 18.28 -15.74 18.05
N LYS A 142 19.38 -15.82 18.81
CA LYS A 142 19.36 -15.75 20.28
C LYS A 142 18.84 -14.42 20.77
N MET A 143 19.30 -13.32 20.19
CA MET A 143 18.84 -11.96 20.53
C MET A 143 17.35 -11.79 20.33
N ILE A 144 16.80 -12.14 19.14
CA ILE A 144 15.36 -12.09 18.88
C ILE A 144 14.59 -13.01 19.83
N GLY A 145 15.10 -14.23 20.04
CA GLY A 145 14.48 -15.19 20.96
C GLY A 145 14.39 -14.63 22.39
N SER A 146 15.42 -13.97 22.90
CA SER A 146 15.42 -13.34 24.23
C SER A 146 14.40 -12.21 24.35
N VAL A 147 14.25 -11.38 23.31
CA VAL A 147 13.29 -10.26 23.28
C VAL A 147 11.85 -10.75 23.37
N HIS A 148 11.55 -11.93 22.83
CA HIS A 148 10.19 -12.49 22.80
C HIS A 148 9.93 -13.53 23.89
N LYS A 149 10.98 -14.07 24.52
CA LYS A 149 10.88 -15.11 25.55
C LYS A 149 10.07 -14.60 26.76
N GLY A 150 9.05 -15.33 27.14
CA GLY A 150 8.20 -15.03 28.29
C GLY A 150 7.17 -13.91 28.10
N LYS A 151 7.15 -13.22 26.94
CA LYS A 151 6.09 -12.25 26.66
C LYS A 151 4.76 -12.93 26.42
N LYS A 152 3.78 -12.63 27.25
CA LYS A 152 2.40 -13.06 27.05
C LYS A 152 1.72 -12.15 26.04
N LEU A 153 0.92 -12.73 25.15
CA LEU A 153 0.08 -11.96 24.24
C LEU A 153 -1.01 -11.25 25.05
N SER A 154 -1.42 -10.06 24.60
CA SER A 154 -2.53 -9.35 25.24
C SER A 154 -3.83 -10.17 25.13
N PRO A 155 -4.77 -10.03 26.10
CA PRO A 155 -6.07 -10.72 26.04
C PRO A 155 -6.81 -10.45 24.73
N GLU A 156 -6.75 -9.21 24.22
CA GLU A 156 -7.34 -8.82 22.94
C GLU A 156 -6.71 -9.58 21.77
N HIS A 157 -5.37 -9.66 21.74
CA HIS A 157 -4.67 -10.39 20.69
C HIS A 157 -5.03 -11.90 20.72
N LEU A 158 -5.11 -12.49 21.90
CA LEU A 158 -5.55 -13.88 22.08
C LEU A 158 -6.99 -14.07 21.59
N ALA A 159 -7.91 -13.17 21.94
CA ALA A 159 -9.29 -13.21 21.47
C ALA A 159 -9.38 -13.15 19.93
N ASN A 160 -8.61 -12.26 19.30
CA ASN A 160 -8.53 -12.14 17.84
C ASN A 160 -7.96 -13.41 17.18
N LEU A 161 -6.93 -14.02 17.75
CA LEU A 161 -6.39 -15.30 17.26
C LEU A 161 -7.42 -16.43 17.36
N VAL A 162 -8.10 -16.54 18.50
CA VAL A 162 -9.17 -17.54 18.69
C VAL A 162 -10.30 -17.33 17.69
N ALA A 163 -10.76 -16.08 17.52
CA ALA A 163 -11.81 -15.74 16.56
C ALA A 163 -11.40 -16.08 15.12
N ALA A 164 -10.15 -15.77 14.74
CA ALA A 164 -9.62 -16.07 13.42
C ALA A 164 -9.56 -17.57 13.08
N HIS A 165 -9.45 -18.44 14.10
CA HIS A 165 -9.38 -19.89 13.94
C HIS A 165 -10.68 -20.63 14.28
N LYS A 166 -11.62 -19.95 14.97
CA LYS A 166 -12.90 -20.54 15.39
C LYS A 166 -13.71 -20.98 14.15
N GLY A 167 -14.17 -22.23 14.18
CA GLY A 167 -15.02 -22.78 13.12
C GLY A 167 -14.31 -23.20 11.83
N LYS A 168 -13.01 -22.96 11.68
CA LYS A 168 -12.26 -23.44 10.50
C LYS A 168 -11.97 -24.94 10.64
N LYS A 169 -12.79 -25.77 9.98
CA LYS A 169 -12.50 -27.19 9.83
C LYS A 169 -11.37 -27.37 8.80
N ARG A 170 -10.28 -28.01 9.23
CA ARG A 170 -9.19 -28.38 8.31
C ARG A 170 -9.54 -29.73 7.71
N GLU A 171 -9.36 -29.87 6.39
CA GLU A 171 -9.46 -31.12 5.71
C GLU A 171 -8.47 -32.13 6.31
N LYS A 172 -8.97 -33.33 6.64
CA LYS A 172 -8.15 -34.40 7.17
C LYS A 172 -7.84 -35.38 6.05
N VAL A 173 -6.58 -35.79 5.98
CA VAL A 173 -6.09 -36.81 5.04
C VAL A 173 -5.55 -38.02 5.80
N LYS A 174 -5.69 -39.18 5.22
CA LYS A 174 -5.19 -40.46 5.81
C LYS A 174 -3.77 -40.72 5.32
N CYS A 175 -2.86 -40.98 6.23
CA CYS A 175 -1.52 -41.43 5.86
C CYS A 175 -1.57 -42.86 5.32
N PRO A 176 -1.02 -43.15 4.13
CA PRO A 176 -1.02 -44.50 3.56
C PRO A 176 -0.13 -45.48 4.34
N HIS A 177 0.89 -45.00 5.06
CA HIS A 177 1.85 -45.84 5.78
C HIS A 177 1.40 -46.21 7.20
N CYS A 178 0.85 -45.26 7.97
CA CYS A 178 0.47 -45.52 9.37
C CYS A 178 -1.04 -45.42 9.62
N GLY A 179 -1.86 -45.11 8.63
CA GLY A 179 -3.31 -45.00 8.73
C GLY A 179 -3.86 -43.81 9.52
N ILE A 180 -3.01 -42.97 10.11
CA ILE A 180 -3.44 -41.86 10.94
C ILE A 180 -4.14 -40.78 10.09
N MET A 181 -5.28 -40.31 10.58
CA MET A 181 -6.03 -39.17 10.01
C MET A 181 -5.57 -37.88 10.63
N CYS A 182 -4.95 -37.00 9.86
CA CYS A 182 -4.47 -35.70 10.34
C CYS A 182 -4.68 -34.58 9.29
N ALA A 183 -4.50 -33.34 9.70
CA ALA A 183 -4.61 -32.20 8.75
C ALA A 183 -3.55 -32.31 7.65
N ALA A 184 -3.87 -31.92 6.43
CA ALA A 184 -3.01 -32.07 5.25
C ALA A 184 -1.59 -31.50 5.43
N ASN A 185 -1.44 -30.35 6.11
CA ASN A 185 -0.13 -29.76 6.42
C ASN A 185 0.66 -30.60 7.45
N THR A 186 0.00 -31.22 8.41
CA THR A 186 0.61 -32.15 9.39
C THR A 186 1.04 -33.43 8.69
N ALA A 187 0.21 -33.92 7.75
CA ALA A 187 0.52 -35.07 6.95
C ALA A 187 1.79 -34.90 6.13
N LYS A 188 1.94 -33.75 5.42
CA LYS A 188 3.15 -33.43 4.64
C LYS A 188 4.40 -33.35 5.52
N ARG A 189 4.30 -32.87 6.77
CA ARG A 189 5.46 -32.68 7.64
C ARG A 189 5.93 -33.94 8.35
N TRP A 190 4.98 -34.82 8.79
CA TRP A 190 5.29 -35.90 9.69
C TRP A 190 4.81 -37.28 9.22
N HIS A 191 4.09 -37.32 8.07
CA HIS A 191 3.52 -38.52 7.48
C HIS A 191 3.84 -38.56 5.97
N PHE A 192 3.16 -39.38 5.19
CA PHE A 192 3.47 -39.64 3.79
C PHE A 192 4.95 -40.05 3.64
N ASP A 193 5.73 -39.35 2.83
CA ASP A 193 7.15 -39.64 2.57
C ASP A 193 8.04 -39.51 3.83
N ASN A 194 7.56 -38.77 4.85
CA ASN A 194 8.27 -38.58 6.12
C ASN A 194 7.72 -39.52 7.24
N CYS A 195 6.88 -40.49 6.91
CA CYS A 195 6.29 -41.38 7.89
C CYS A 195 7.30 -42.39 8.40
N LYS A 196 7.53 -42.38 9.71
CA LYS A 196 8.44 -43.36 10.36
C LYS A 196 8.03 -44.82 10.14
N SER A 197 6.73 -45.10 10.03
CA SER A 197 6.21 -46.43 9.74
C SER A 197 6.45 -46.89 8.31
N GLY A 198 6.74 -46.00 7.37
CA GLY A 198 7.10 -46.31 5.97
C GLY A 198 8.59 -46.53 5.75
N GLN A 199 9.43 -46.08 6.70
CA GLN A 199 10.89 -46.17 6.56
C GLN A 199 11.48 -47.49 7.06
N VAL A 200 10.69 -48.37 7.65
CA VAL A 200 11.14 -49.64 8.26
C VAL A 200 11.27 -50.80 7.24
N GLN A 201 10.92 -50.59 5.97
CA GLN A 201 10.95 -51.65 4.95
C GLN A 201 12.04 -51.54 3.90
N GLN A 202 13.13 -50.80 4.13
CA GLN A 202 14.27 -50.75 3.23
C GLN A 202 15.60 -51.17 3.93
N GLY A 203 15.54 -52.22 4.71
CA GLY A 203 16.70 -52.78 5.37
C GLY A 203 16.58 -54.30 5.45
N ASP A 204 16.84 -54.97 4.36
CA ASP A 204 17.42 -56.32 4.23
C ASP A 204 17.96 -56.53 2.84
#